data_09a5b58d460b891511083a61d1299425
#
_entry.id   09a5b58d460b891511083a61d1299425
#
_cell.length_a   1.000
_cell.length_b   1.000
_cell.length_c   1.000
_cell.angle_alpha   90.00
_cell.angle_beta   90.00
_cell.angle_gamma   90.00
#
_symmetry.space_group_name_H-M   'P 1'
#
loop_
_entity.id
_entity.type
_entity.pdbx_description
1 polymer ?
#
loop_
_entity_poly.entity_id
_entity_poly.type
_entity_poly.pdbx_seq_one_letter_code
_entity_poly.pdbx_strand_id
1 'polypeptide(L)'
;MDKMNPVLKQTILEVVNNQLEALDPPETKQTYDRLVASGISDQEARRLIGCVVSSEIFDVLKQQQPFNHARFVKALNKLPILPWE
;
A
#
# COMPACT_ATOMS: atom_id res chain seq x y z
N MET A 1 -15.87 -7.53 -6.97
CA MET A 1 -15.78 -8.81 -6.40
C MET A 1 -14.39 -9.15 -5.93
N ASP A 2 -14.28 -9.59 -4.74
CA ASP A 2 -12.99 -9.87 -4.17
C ASP A 2 -12.57 -11.28 -4.48
N LYS A 3 -11.54 -11.42 -5.29
CA LYS A 3 -10.99 -12.72 -5.65
C LYS A 3 -9.58 -12.89 -5.13
N MET A 4 -9.16 -11.99 -4.26
CA MET A 4 -7.80 -12.08 -3.76
C MET A 4 -7.64 -13.34 -2.92
N ASN A 5 -6.57 -14.08 -3.18
CA ASN A 5 -6.21 -15.25 -2.41
C ASN A 5 -5.97 -14.82 -0.96
N PRO A 6 -6.59 -15.49 0.03
CA PRO A 6 -6.42 -15.09 1.43
C PRO A 6 -4.96 -15.10 1.90
N VAL A 7 -4.15 -16.05 1.40
CA VAL A 7 -2.74 -16.10 1.76
C VAL A 7 -2.00 -14.89 1.20
N LEU A 8 -2.30 -14.54 -0.05
CA LEU A 8 -1.70 -13.37 -0.67
C LEU A 8 -2.09 -12.09 0.04
N LYS A 9 -3.38 -11.96 0.39
CA LYS A 9 -3.86 -10.80 1.13
C LYS A 9 -3.13 -10.65 2.45
N GLN A 10 -2.96 -11.77 3.18
CA GLN A 10 -2.26 -11.73 4.46
C GLN A 10 -0.82 -11.33 4.27
N THR A 11 -0.15 -11.84 3.25
CA THR A 11 1.24 -11.49 2.97
C THR A 11 1.38 -10.01 2.68
N ILE A 12 0.47 -9.45 1.89
CA ILE A 12 0.48 -8.01 1.60
C ILE A 12 0.30 -7.19 2.87
N LEU A 13 -0.63 -7.60 3.73
CA LEU A 13 -0.85 -6.88 4.99
C LEU A 13 0.37 -6.97 5.91
N GLU A 14 1.08 -8.10 5.88
CA GLU A 14 2.31 -8.22 6.65
C GLU A 14 3.38 -7.27 6.14
N VAL A 15 3.47 -7.09 4.83
CA VAL A 15 4.39 -6.11 4.26
C VAL A 15 4.06 -4.72 4.76
N VAL A 16 2.77 -4.35 4.74
CA VAL A 16 2.33 -3.05 5.24
C VAL A 16 2.69 -2.90 6.71
N ASN A 17 2.41 -3.91 7.52
CA ASN A 17 2.70 -3.85 8.95
C ASN A 17 4.19 -3.70 9.21
N ASN A 18 5.02 -4.42 8.44
CA ASN A 18 6.46 -4.32 8.58
C ASN A 18 6.98 -2.94 8.21
N GLN A 19 6.42 -2.35 7.15
CA GLN A 19 6.80 -0.99 6.76
C GLN A 19 6.45 0.02 7.84
N LEU A 20 5.26 -0.13 8.44
CA LEU A 20 4.83 0.79 9.48
C LEU A 20 5.70 0.67 10.73
N GLU A 21 6.03 -0.56 11.12
CA GLU A 21 6.88 -0.77 12.29
C GLU A 21 8.30 -0.27 12.07
N ALA A 22 8.84 -0.54 10.88
CA ALA A 22 10.21 -0.17 10.57
C ALA A 22 10.35 1.30 10.20
N LEU A 23 9.23 2.01 9.96
CA LEU A 23 9.21 3.36 9.44
C LEU A 23 10.01 3.45 8.14
N ASP A 24 9.87 2.42 7.31
CA ASP A 24 10.63 2.30 6.08
C ASP A 24 9.78 1.70 4.97
N PRO A 25 9.45 2.48 3.96
CA PRO A 25 9.81 3.90 3.81
C PRO A 25 8.98 4.78 4.75
N PRO A 26 9.49 5.91 5.17
CA PRO A 26 8.74 6.80 6.07
C PRO A 26 7.43 7.28 5.49
N GLU A 27 7.32 7.36 4.17
CA GLU A 27 6.10 7.80 3.51
C GLU A 27 4.91 6.89 3.81
N THR A 28 5.16 5.60 4.06
CA THR A 28 4.06 4.68 4.40
C THR A 28 3.43 5.10 5.73
N LYS A 29 4.24 5.39 6.73
CA LYS A 29 3.73 5.83 8.03
C LYS A 29 3.05 7.19 7.92
N GLN A 30 3.62 8.09 7.17
CA GLN A 30 3.02 9.41 6.95
C GLN A 30 1.65 9.28 6.31
N THR A 31 1.53 8.40 5.32
CA THR A 31 0.25 8.13 4.65
C THR A 31 -0.75 7.54 5.62
N TYR A 32 -0.33 6.56 6.42
CA TYR A 32 -1.20 5.95 7.41
C TYR A 32 -1.73 7.01 8.37
N ASP A 33 -0.84 7.85 8.90
CA ASP A 33 -1.25 8.89 9.85
C ASP A 33 -2.22 9.87 9.22
N ARG A 34 -1.99 10.25 7.96
CA ARG A 34 -2.89 11.15 7.24
C ARG A 34 -4.27 10.54 7.06
N LEU A 35 -4.33 9.27 6.66
CA LEU A 35 -5.61 8.59 6.43
C LEU A 35 -6.41 8.47 7.73
N VAL A 36 -5.73 8.07 8.80
CA VAL A 36 -6.39 7.95 10.09
C VAL A 36 -6.88 9.31 10.59
N ALA A 37 -6.06 10.34 10.41
CA ALA A 37 -6.45 11.70 10.82
C ALA A 37 -7.67 12.20 10.04
N SER A 38 -7.89 11.70 8.82
CA SER A 38 -9.04 12.09 8.03
C SER A 38 -10.30 11.28 8.35
N GLY A 39 -10.23 10.38 9.33
CA GLY A 39 -11.39 9.60 9.76
C GLY A 39 -11.45 8.18 9.23
N ILE A 40 -10.42 7.76 8.50
CA ILE A 40 -10.36 6.40 7.99
C ILE A 40 -9.86 5.47 9.11
N SER A 41 -10.51 4.32 9.27
CA SER A 41 -10.15 3.39 10.33
C SER A 41 -8.76 2.82 10.11
N ASP A 42 -8.14 2.32 11.19
CA ASP A 42 -6.86 1.63 11.11
C ASP A 42 -6.89 0.51 10.07
N GLN A 43 -7.91 -0.32 10.13
CA GLN A 43 -8.02 -1.46 9.23
C GLN A 43 -8.13 -1.01 7.78
N GLU A 44 -8.95 -0.01 7.52
CA GLU A 44 -9.14 0.49 6.16
C GLU A 44 -7.89 1.19 5.64
N ALA A 45 -7.21 1.95 6.50
CA ALA A 45 -5.96 2.61 6.10
C ALA A 45 -4.92 1.59 5.68
N ARG A 46 -4.78 0.50 6.45
CA ARG A 46 -3.85 -0.56 6.10
C ARG A 46 -4.24 -1.26 4.81
N ARG A 47 -5.54 -1.46 4.60
CA ARG A 47 -6.03 -2.07 3.36
C ARG A 47 -5.70 -1.20 2.15
N LEU A 48 -5.91 0.10 2.27
CA LEU A 48 -5.64 1.03 1.17
C LEU A 48 -4.15 1.05 0.83
N ILE A 49 -3.30 1.09 1.85
CA ILE A 49 -1.86 1.04 1.63
C ILE A 49 -1.48 -0.30 0.99
N GLY A 50 -2.12 -1.38 1.44
CA GLY A 50 -1.91 -2.69 0.84
C GLY A 50 -2.24 -2.73 -0.63
N CYS A 51 -3.25 -1.99 -1.06
CA CYS A 51 -3.59 -1.89 -2.48
C CYS A 51 -2.45 -1.26 -3.27
N VAL A 52 -1.80 -0.24 -2.71
CA VAL A 52 -0.66 0.39 -3.37
C VAL A 52 0.52 -0.57 -3.44
N VAL A 53 0.80 -1.29 -2.35
CA VAL A 53 1.87 -2.30 -2.34
C VAL A 53 1.61 -3.35 -3.41
N SER A 54 0.38 -3.85 -3.47
CA SER A 54 -0.01 -4.87 -4.44
C SER A 54 0.15 -4.37 -5.87
N SER A 55 -0.27 -3.13 -6.13
CA SER A 55 -0.16 -2.52 -7.44
C SER A 55 1.31 -2.39 -7.87
N GLU A 56 2.17 -2.01 -6.96
CA GLU A 56 3.59 -1.87 -7.25
C GLU A 56 4.22 -3.23 -7.55
N ILE A 57 3.90 -4.24 -6.75
CA ILE A 57 4.40 -5.60 -6.98
C ILE A 57 3.97 -6.09 -8.36
N PHE A 58 2.71 -5.84 -8.71
CA PHE A 58 2.18 -6.25 -10.01
C PHE A 58 2.95 -5.57 -11.15
N ASP A 59 3.22 -4.27 -11.01
CA ASP A 59 3.96 -3.54 -12.03
C ASP A 59 5.38 -4.06 -12.18
N VAL A 60 6.05 -4.36 -11.07
CA VAL A 60 7.40 -4.92 -11.10
C VAL A 60 7.41 -6.24 -11.86
N LEU A 61 6.44 -7.11 -11.58
CA LEU A 61 6.39 -8.42 -12.23
C LEU A 61 6.01 -8.30 -13.69
N LYS A 62 5.03 -7.45 -14.00
CA LYS A 62 4.50 -7.34 -15.36
C LYS A 62 5.51 -6.70 -16.30
N GLN A 63 6.19 -5.66 -15.84
CA GLN A 63 7.08 -4.89 -16.68
C GLN A 63 8.55 -5.29 -16.50
N GLN A 64 8.81 -6.22 -15.58
CA GLN A 64 10.16 -6.69 -15.30
C GLN A 64 11.10 -5.54 -15.00
N GLN A 65 10.61 -4.59 -14.23
CA GLN A 65 11.38 -3.42 -13.83
C GLN A 65 11.55 -3.42 -12.32
N PRO A 66 12.62 -2.79 -11.82
CA PRO A 66 12.81 -2.74 -10.37
C PRO A 66 11.75 -1.88 -9.70
N PHE A 67 11.62 -2.05 -8.40
CA PHE A 67 10.76 -1.23 -7.57
C PHE A 67 11.06 0.24 -7.81
N ASN A 68 10.00 1.04 -7.96
CA ASN A 68 10.14 2.47 -8.21
C ASN A 68 9.59 3.22 -7.01
N HIS A 69 10.50 3.73 -6.19
CA HIS A 69 10.13 4.43 -4.96
C HIS A 69 9.28 5.66 -5.25
N ALA A 70 9.64 6.45 -6.27
CA ALA A 70 8.89 7.65 -6.60
C ALA A 70 7.46 7.33 -7.02
N ARG A 71 7.28 6.28 -7.82
CA ARG A 71 5.95 5.84 -8.22
C ARG A 71 5.13 5.35 -7.02
N PHE A 72 5.78 4.63 -6.13
CA PHE A 72 5.14 4.13 -4.91
C PHE A 72 4.65 5.30 -4.04
N VAL A 73 5.51 6.27 -3.79
CA VAL A 73 5.15 7.45 -2.99
C VAL A 73 4.03 8.25 -3.65
N LYS A 74 4.09 8.40 -4.97
CA LYS A 74 3.04 9.11 -5.69
C LYS A 74 1.68 8.43 -5.50
N ALA A 75 1.67 7.11 -5.57
CA ALA A 75 0.42 6.36 -5.38
C ALA A 75 -0.08 6.47 -3.94
N LEU A 76 0.82 6.43 -2.96
CA LEU A 76 0.45 6.63 -1.56
C LEU A 76 -0.20 8.00 -1.37
N ASN A 77 0.35 9.03 -2.00
CA ASN A 77 -0.15 10.39 -1.84
C ASN A 77 -1.54 10.58 -2.43
N LYS A 78 -1.94 9.72 -3.34
CA LYS A 78 -3.27 9.79 -3.95
C LYS A 78 -4.34 9.09 -3.14
N LEU A 79 -3.96 8.24 -2.18
CA LEU A 79 -4.97 7.56 -1.38
C LEU A 79 -5.86 8.58 -0.67
N PRO A 80 -7.14 8.31 -0.53
CA PRO A 80 -7.85 7.04 -0.75
C PRO A 80 -8.22 6.72 -2.20
N ILE A 81 -7.75 7.50 -3.17
CA ILE A 81 -7.96 7.14 -4.58
C ILE A 81 -7.02 5.97 -4.88
N LEU A 82 -7.59 4.86 -5.34
CA LEU A 82 -6.83 3.64 -5.58
C LEU A 82 -5.97 3.78 -6.85
N PRO A 83 -4.84 3.03 -6.91
CA PRO A 83 -3.91 3.20 -8.04
C PRO A 83 -4.49 2.87 -9.40
N TRP A 84 -5.57 2.08 -9.44
CA TRP A 84 -6.20 1.70 -10.71
C TRP A 84 -7.44 2.54 -11.04
N GLU A 85 -7.70 3.59 -10.30
CA GLU A 85 -8.84 4.48 -10.55
C GLU A 85 -8.49 5.69 -11.37
#